data_b61662813034933332513a356ef1fa8a
#
_entry.id   b61662813034933332513a356ef1fa8a
#
_cell.length_a   1.000
_cell.length_b   1.000
_cell.length_c   1.000
_cell.angle_alpha   90.00
_cell.angle_beta   90.00
_cell.angle_gamma   90.00
#
_symmetry.space_group_name_H-M   'P 1'
#
loop_
_entity.id
_entity.type
_entity.pdbx_description
1 polymer ?
#
loop_
_entity_poly.entity_id
_entity_poly.type
_entity_poly.pdbx_seq_one_letter_code
_entity_poly.pdbx_strand_id
1 'polypeptide(L)'
;RDRLRSRGLGDVYKRQFEEINAQREIEGKPLMANPRNAAAGSLRQLDPKIAAQRRLDIAVFNLQLAEGREFSTHTETIDYLASQHFKVIPHKRLSAPSDILAEIAALGDGREQFPFDIDGAVVKLDDLHDREVIGSTAKFPKWAIAYKYPPEVKPSVVKDIVVQVGRTGVLTPKAELEPVRLAGTTVAFATLHNQDYITQKDIRVGDTVLVRKAGEIIPEIVEVVADKRPAGTKPYTLPETCPVCGAPVVRDEDGAALRCTGAECPAQLLRNLTHFASRNAMDIDGLGTAVATQLVEKDMVHSAADIYALSREQLLTLDKFKEKSAENLLSAIERSKQNNLDKLLFGFG
;
A
#
# COMPACT_ATOMS: atom_id res chain seq x y z
N ARG A 1 -14.47 -1.04 -25.34
CA ARG A 1 -13.80 -1.94 -24.34
C ARG A 1 -13.99 -1.29 -23.00
N ASP A 2 -15.09 -1.61 -22.37
CA ASP A 2 -15.52 -1.01 -21.13
C ASP A 2 -14.62 -1.49 -20.00
N ARG A 3 -13.87 -0.55 -19.42
CA ARG A 3 -13.14 -0.78 -18.19
C ARG A 3 -14.15 -0.75 -17.05
N LEU A 4 -14.66 -1.92 -16.66
CA LEU A 4 -15.27 -2.11 -15.36
C LEU A 4 -14.24 -1.76 -14.28
N ARG A 5 -14.17 -0.50 -13.88
CA ARG A 5 -13.52 -0.10 -12.65
C ARG A 5 -14.50 -0.33 -11.51
N SER A 6 -14.73 -1.60 -11.18
CA SER A 6 -15.33 -1.93 -9.90
C SER A 6 -14.27 -1.73 -8.84
N ARG A 7 -14.39 -0.70 -8.02
CA ARG A 7 -13.78 -0.65 -6.69
C ARG A 7 -14.62 -1.50 -5.72
N GLY A 8 -14.93 -2.71 -6.12
CA GLY A 8 -15.42 -3.76 -5.28
C GLY A 8 -14.41 -4.88 -5.43
N LEU A 9 -13.35 -4.84 -4.66
CA LEU A 9 -12.49 -6.00 -4.54
C LEU A 9 -13.33 -7.08 -3.90
N GLY A 10 -13.51 -8.21 -4.61
CA GLY A 10 -14.04 -9.40 -4.01
C GLY A 10 -13.23 -9.72 -2.77
N ASP A 11 -13.83 -9.60 -1.60
CA ASP A 11 -13.25 -10.14 -0.39
C ASP A 11 -13.50 -11.65 -0.40
N VAL A 12 -12.49 -12.39 0.01
CA VAL A 12 -12.72 -13.78 0.41
C VAL A 12 -13.50 -13.72 1.72
N TYR A 13 -14.63 -14.41 1.81
CA TYR A 13 -15.35 -14.50 3.07
C TYR A 13 -14.45 -15.06 4.18
N LYS A 14 -14.63 -14.61 5.42
CA LYS A 14 -13.83 -15.03 6.59
C LYS A 14 -13.64 -16.55 6.63
N ARG A 15 -14.72 -17.31 6.49
CA ARG A 15 -14.66 -18.78 6.46
C ARG A 15 -13.80 -19.34 5.33
N GLN A 16 -13.91 -18.80 4.11
CA GLN A 16 -13.09 -19.26 2.98
C GLN A 16 -11.61 -18.92 3.16
N PHE A 17 -11.32 -17.77 3.78
CA PHE A 17 -9.97 -17.38 4.14
C PHE A 17 -9.34 -18.35 5.14
N GLU A 18 -10.10 -18.79 6.14
CA GLU A 18 -9.68 -19.81 7.10
C GLU A 18 -9.44 -21.15 6.41
N GLU A 19 -10.35 -21.60 5.53
CA GLU A 19 -10.20 -22.82 4.74
C GLU A 19 -8.96 -22.78 3.85
N ILE A 20 -8.68 -21.65 3.17
CA ILE A 20 -7.49 -21.47 2.34
C ILE A 20 -6.22 -21.53 3.21
N ASN A 21 -6.21 -20.90 4.38
CA ASN A 21 -5.06 -20.92 5.27
C ASN A 21 -4.82 -22.29 5.88
N ALA A 22 -5.87 -23.01 6.28
CA ALA A 22 -5.75 -24.39 6.76
C ALA A 22 -5.14 -25.31 5.69
N GLN A 23 -5.57 -25.19 4.44
CA GLN A 23 -4.99 -25.96 3.33
C GLN A 23 -3.52 -25.60 3.09
N ARG A 24 -3.15 -24.29 3.16
CA ARG A 24 -1.77 -23.85 3.00
C ARG A 24 -0.87 -24.35 4.13
N GLU A 25 -1.38 -24.43 5.34
CA GLU A 25 -0.66 -24.99 6.50
C GLU A 25 -0.35 -26.47 6.27
N ILE A 26 -1.33 -27.26 5.82
CA ILE A 26 -1.14 -28.68 5.44
C ILE A 26 -0.08 -28.82 4.34
N GLU A 27 -0.05 -27.90 3.37
CA GLU A 27 0.92 -27.88 2.29
C GLU A 27 2.29 -27.31 2.66
N GLY A 28 2.50 -26.86 3.92
CA GLY A 28 3.74 -26.21 4.35
C GLY A 28 4.01 -24.85 3.68
N LYS A 29 2.98 -24.19 3.15
CA LYS A 29 3.08 -22.88 2.49
C LYS A 29 2.85 -21.75 3.48
N PRO A 30 3.49 -20.57 3.30
CA PRO A 30 3.23 -19.39 4.12
C PRO A 30 1.74 -19.02 4.11
N LEU A 31 1.18 -18.71 5.29
CA LEU A 31 -0.22 -18.31 5.41
C LEU A 31 -0.46 -16.96 4.73
N MET A 32 -1.67 -16.75 4.24
CA MET A 32 -2.09 -15.45 3.72
C MET A 32 -2.40 -14.51 4.88
N ALA A 33 -1.98 -13.24 4.76
CA ALA A 33 -2.02 -12.28 5.86
C ALA A 33 -3.43 -11.77 6.19
N ASN A 34 -4.27 -11.57 5.18
CA ASN A 34 -5.64 -11.10 5.33
C ASN A 34 -6.51 -11.46 4.12
N PRO A 35 -7.86 -11.43 4.26
CA PRO A 35 -8.80 -11.79 3.19
C PRO A 35 -8.63 -10.94 1.93
N ARG A 36 -8.40 -9.63 2.06
CA ARG A 36 -8.22 -8.70 0.94
C ARG A 36 -7.01 -9.07 0.07
N ASN A 37 -5.87 -9.34 0.70
CA ASN A 37 -4.66 -9.77 -0.02
C ASN A 37 -4.82 -11.17 -0.61
N ALA A 38 -5.57 -12.06 0.05
CA ALA A 38 -5.90 -13.37 -0.46
C ALA A 38 -6.73 -13.28 -1.75
N ALA A 39 -7.75 -12.42 -1.78
CA ALA A 39 -8.58 -12.17 -2.96
C ALA A 39 -7.75 -11.58 -4.11
N ALA A 40 -7.04 -10.47 -3.86
CA ALA A 40 -6.21 -9.80 -4.85
C ALA A 40 -5.10 -10.71 -5.41
N GLY A 41 -4.46 -11.50 -4.54
CA GLY A 41 -3.44 -12.47 -4.93
C GLY A 41 -4.01 -13.64 -5.73
N SER A 42 -5.28 -14.00 -5.49
CA SER A 42 -5.96 -15.07 -6.25
C SER A 42 -6.27 -14.66 -7.69
N LEU A 43 -6.73 -13.42 -7.88
CA LEU A 43 -7.02 -12.88 -9.22
C LEU A 43 -5.76 -12.68 -10.08
N ARG A 44 -4.59 -12.61 -9.47
CA ARG A 44 -3.30 -12.43 -10.16
C ARG A 44 -2.58 -13.74 -10.48
N GLN A 45 -3.19 -14.90 -10.19
CA GLN A 45 -2.59 -16.19 -10.52
C GLN A 45 -2.55 -16.37 -12.03
N LEU A 46 -1.42 -16.89 -12.53
CA LEU A 46 -1.26 -17.23 -13.94
C LEU A 46 -2.10 -18.46 -14.32
N ASP A 47 -2.24 -19.41 -13.38
CA ASP A 47 -3.10 -20.58 -13.56
C ASP A 47 -4.52 -20.29 -13.04
N PRO A 48 -5.53 -20.24 -13.93
CA PRO A 48 -6.92 -19.98 -13.53
C PRO A 48 -7.52 -21.08 -12.64
N LYS A 49 -6.97 -22.29 -12.64
CA LYS A 49 -7.41 -23.38 -11.76
C LYS A 49 -7.17 -23.03 -10.28
N ILE A 50 -6.08 -22.33 -9.97
CA ILE A 50 -5.78 -21.87 -8.61
C ILE A 50 -6.84 -20.85 -8.16
N ALA A 51 -7.22 -19.91 -9.02
CA ALA A 51 -8.27 -18.95 -8.72
C ALA A 51 -9.63 -19.64 -8.51
N ALA A 52 -9.96 -20.61 -9.35
CA ALA A 52 -11.20 -21.38 -9.24
C ALA A 52 -11.26 -22.20 -7.93
N GLN A 53 -10.17 -22.82 -7.50
CA GLN A 53 -10.10 -23.56 -6.22
C GLN A 53 -10.34 -22.65 -5.00
N ARG A 54 -9.97 -21.39 -5.09
CA ARG A 54 -10.12 -20.41 -3.99
C ARG A 54 -11.54 -19.84 -3.87
N ARG A 55 -12.44 -20.18 -4.78
CA ARG A 55 -13.88 -19.86 -4.73
C ARG A 55 -14.16 -18.41 -4.33
N LEU A 56 -13.49 -17.46 -5.02
CA LEU A 56 -13.72 -16.05 -4.78
C LEU A 56 -15.19 -15.70 -5.02
N ASP A 57 -15.69 -14.77 -4.23
CA ASP A 57 -17.03 -14.21 -4.39
C ASP A 57 -16.95 -12.73 -4.76
N ILE A 58 -18.04 -12.17 -5.29
CA ILE A 58 -18.13 -10.77 -5.68
C ILE A 58 -19.45 -10.19 -5.18
N ALA A 59 -19.39 -9.05 -4.50
CA ALA A 59 -20.56 -8.27 -4.16
C ALA A 59 -20.57 -6.97 -5.00
N VAL A 60 -21.67 -6.74 -5.71
CA VAL A 60 -21.83 -5.57 -6.59
C VAL A 60 -22.52 -4.45 -5.81
N PHE A 61 -22.07 -3.22 -6.01
CA PHE A 61 -22.57 -2.04 -5.29
C PHE A 61 -22.92 -0.85 -6.19
N ASN A 62 -22.79 -1.00 -7.49
CA ASN A 62 -23.11 0.06 -8.44
C ASN A 62 -23.37 -0.50 -9.84
N LEU A 63 -24.41 0.02 -10.50
CA LEU A 63 -24.66 -0.17 -11.93
C LEU A 63 -24.07 1.05 -12.65
N GLN A 64 -23.15 0.85 -13.56
CA GLN A 64 -22.48 1.95 -14.28
C GLN A 64 -23.15 2.30 -15.58
N LEU A 65 -23.68 1.30 -16.29
CA LEU A 65 -24.35 1.48 -17.57
C LEU A 65 -25.42 0.41 -17.74
N ALA A 66 -26.59 0.81 -18.23
CA ALA A 66 -27.64 -0.07 -18.71
C ALA A 66 -28.14 0.44 -20.05
N GLU A 67 -28.30 -0.43 -21.02
CA GLU A 67 -28.91 -0.11 -22.31
C GLU A 67 -30.35 -0.60 -22.33
N GLY A 68 -31.27 0.20 -22.87
CA GLY A 68 -32.68 -0.14 -23.01
C GLY A 68 -33.49 -0.10 -21.70
N ARG A 69 -32.92 0.41 -20.62
CA ARG A 69 -33.60 0.61 -19.34
C ARG A 69 -33.05 1.85 -18.62
N GLU A 70 -33.95 2.68 -18.11
CA GLU A 70 -33.66 3.85 -17.31
C GLU A 70 -34.03 3.59 -15.84
N PHE A 71 -33.32 4.25 -14.95
CA PHE A 71 -33.51 4.20 -13.50
C PHE A 71 -33.55 5.61 -12.92
N SER A 72 -34.41 5.84 -11.95
CA SER A 72 -34.50 7.14 -11.27
C SER A 72 -33.63 7.19 -10.02
N THR A 73 -33.46 6.05 -9.35
CA THR A 73 -32.73 5.99 -8.07
C THR A 73 -31.64 4.91 -8.06
N HIS A 74 -30.65 5.11 -7.21
CA HIS A 74 -29.61 4.11 -6.98
C HIS A 74 -30.17 2.82 -6.37
N THR A 75 -31.13 2.94 -5.46
CA THR A 75 -31.81 1.79 -4.88
C THR A 75 -32.44 0.91 -5.97
N GLU A 76 -33.16 1.51 -6.95
CA GLU A 76 -33.69 0.76 -8.09
C GLU A 76 -32.61 0.03 -8.88
N THR A 77 -31.42 0.63 -9.07
CA THR A 77 -30.31 -0.05 -9.76
C THR A 77 -29.79 -1.25 -9.00
N ILE A 78 -29.71 -1.18 -7.66
CA ILE A 78 -29.26 -2.28 -6.83
C ILE A 78 -30.30 -3.40 -6.79
N ASP A 79 -31.59 -3.06 -6.65
CA ASP A 79 -32.70 -4.02 -6.67
C ASP A 79 -32.77 -4.74 -8.04
N TYR A 80 -32.55 -4.01 -9.12
CA TYR A 80 -32.44 -4.62 -10.46
C TYR A 80 -31.28 -5.61 -10.54
N LEU A 81 -30.09 -5.24 -10.07
CA LEU A 81 -28.93 -6.16 -10.05
C LEU A 81 -29.25 -7.41 -9.22
N ALA A 82 -29.90 -7.26 -8.07
CA ALA A 82 -30.34 -8.38 -7.24
C ALA A 82 -31.33 -9.28 -8.00
N SER A 83 -32.27 -8.70 -8.75
CA SER A 83 -33.25 -9.44 -9.58
C SER A 83 -32.58 -10.22 -10.72
N GLN A 84 -31.39 -9.78 -11.16
CA GLN A 84 -30.56 -10.47 -12.14
C GLN A 84 -29.57 -11.47 -11.50
N HIS A 85 -29.78 -11.84 -10.25
CA HIS A 85 -29.00 -12.80 -9.48
C HIS A 85 -27.56 -12.36 -9.15
N PHE A 86 -27.25 -11.07 -9.26
CA PHE A 86 -26.00 -10.56 -8.70
C PHE A 86 -26.09 -10.48 -7.18
N LYS A 87 -25.03 -10.87 -6.50
CA LYS A 87 -24.91 -10.56 -5.07
C LYS A 87 -24.64 -9.08 -4.92
N VAL A 88 -25.49 -8.41 -4.15
CA VAL A 88 -25.38 -6.99 -3.86
C VAL A 88 -24.97 -6.77 -2.40
N ILE A 89 -24.33 -5.64 -2.11
CA ILE A 89 -23.99 -5.27 -0.74
C ILE A 89 -25.28 -4.96 0.04
N PRO A 90 -25.32 -5.20 1.38
CA PRO A 90 -26.39 -4.72 2.24
C PRO A 90 -26.53 -3.20 2.09
N HIS A 91 -27.78 -2.74 1.94
CA HIS A 91 -28.08 -1.33 1.79
C HIS A 91 -29.44 -0.98 2.37
N LYS A 92 -29.60 0.28 2.76
CA LYS A 92 -30.89 0.82 3.23
C LYS A 92 -31.09 2.21 2.62
N ARG A 93 -32.34 2.53 2.30
CA ARG A 93 -32.77 3.88 1.91
C ARG A 93 -33.25 4.61 3.18
N LEU A 94 -32.64 5.74 3.49
CA LEU A 94 -32.91 6.55 4.66
C LEU A 94 -33.06 8.01 4.25
N SER A 95 -33.88 8.78 4.96
CA SER A 95 -34.17 10.19 4.62
C SER A 95 -33.68 11.17 5.68
N ALA A 96 -33.70 10.78 6.95
CA ALA A 96 -33.27 11.66 8.03
C ALA A 96 -31.79 11.46 8.39
N PRO A 97 -31.04 12.52 8.65
CA PRO A 97 -29.64 12.42 9.08
C PRO A 97 -29.44 11.59 10.35
N SER A 98 -30.38 11.69 11.30
CA SER A 98 -30.36 10.88 12.53
C SER A 98 -30.39 9.37 12.25
N ASP A 99 -31.23 8.95 11.29
CA ASP A 99 -31.38 7.55 10.93
C ASP A 99 -30.16 7.02 10.19
N ILE A 100 -29.54 7.88 9.36
CA ILE A 100 -28.28 7.56 8.66
C ILE A 100 -27.17 7.34 9.70
N LEU A 101 -27.03 8.22 10.69
CA LEU A 101 -26.03 8.08 11.74
C LEU A 101 -26.28 6.84 12.61
N ALA A 102 -27.54 6.56 12.94
CA ALA A 102 -27.91 5.35 13.68
C ALA A 102 -27.59 4.06 12.91
N GLU A 103 -27.86 4.04 11.60
CA GLU A 103 -27.50 2.89 10.76
C GLU A 103 -25.99 2.70 10.64
N ILE A 104 -25.21 3.78 10.48
CA ILE A 104 -23.74 3.72 10.47
C ILE A 104 -23.24 3.12 11.79
N ALA A 105 -23.76 3.55 12.93
CA ALA A 105 -23.40 3.00 14.24
C ALA A 105 -23.75 1.51 14.34
N ALA A 106 -24.98 1.13 13.95
CA ALA A 106 -25.43 -0.26 13.97
C ALA A 106 -24.57 -1.19 13.09
N LEU A 107 -24.18 -0.73 11.89
CA LEU A 107 -23.26 -1.46 11.03
C LEU A 107 -21.88 -1.63 11.69
N GLY A 108 -21.38 -0.61 12.39
CA GLY A 108 -20.12 -0.66 13.12
C GLY A 108 -20.13 -1.65 14.27
N ASP A 109 -21.20 -1.64 15.08
CA ASP A 109 -21.38 -2.56 16.22
C ASP A 109 -21.58 -4.00 15.75
N GLY A 110 -22.28 -4.18 14.62
CA GLY A 110 -22.53 -5.49 14.00
C GLY A 110 -21.44 -6.01 13.08
N ARG A 111 -20.31 -5.32 12.92
CA ARG A 111 -19.29 -5.62 11.90
C ARG A 111 -18.70 -7.04 11.98
N GLU A 112 -18.66 -7.64 13.16
CA GLU A 112 -18.16 -9.01 13.35
C GLU A 112 -19.10 -10.07 12.79
N GLN A 113 -20.39 -9.76 12.67
CA GLN A 113 -21.43 -10.66 12.17
C GLN A 113 -21.42 -10.76 10.63
N PHE A 114 -20.78 -9.83 9.94
CA PHE A 114 -20.65 -9.91 8.49
C PHE A 114 -19.70 -11.03 8.10
N PRO A 115 -20.00 -11.75 7.00
CA PRO A 115 -19.12 -12.81 6.49
C PRO A 115 -17.82 -12.27 5.88
N PHE A 116 -17.67 -10.98 5.74
CA PHE A 116 -16.50 -10.25 5.24
C PHE A 116 -16.14 -9.09 6.18
N ASP A 117 -14.94 -8.58 6.08
CA ASP A 117 -14.52 -7.43 6.88
C ASP A 117 -15.06 -6.12 6.28
N ILE A 118 -15.53 -5.23 7.14
CA ILE A 118 -15.97 -3.88 6.78
C ILE A 118 -15.14 -2.85 7.56
N ASP A 119 -14.74 -1.79 6.87
CA ASP A 119 -13.92 -0.70 7.40
C ASP A 119 -14.68 0.62 7.53
N GLY A 120 -15.91 0.64 7.01
CA GLY A 120 -16.75 1.83 7.00
C GLY A 120 -18.07 1.61 6.30
N ALA A 121 -18.81 2.71 6.13
CA ALA A 121 -20.03 2.79 5.35
C ALA A 121 -19.93 3.89 4.31
N VAL A 122 -20.67 3.78 3.20
CA VAL A 122 -20.75 4.83 2.19
C VAL A 122 -22.17 5.32 2.09
N VAL A 123 -22.36 6.59 2.41
CA VAL A 123 -23.63 7.31 2.20
C VAL A 123 -23.64 7.88 0.79
N LYS A 124 -24.66 7.59 0.03
CA LYS A 124 -24.82 8.05 -1.36
C LYS A 124 -26.17 8.75 -1.53
N LEU A 125 -26.20 9.82 -2.28
CA LEU A 125 -27.47 10.40 -2.72
C LEU A 125 -28.21 9.36 -3.58
N ASP A 126 -29.48 9.12 -3.31
CA ASP A 126 -30.25 8.07 -3.98
C ASP A 126 -30.71 8.49 -5.38
N ASP A 127 -31.17 9.74 -5.55
CA ASP A 127 -31.62 10.28 -6.83
C ASP A 127 -30.48 10.39 -7.84
N LEU A 128 -30.62 9.77 -9.02
CA LEU A 128 -29.59 9.73 -10.04
C LEU A 128 -29.49 11.04 -10.83
N HIS A 129 -30.59 11.76 -11.03
CA HIS A 129 -30.59 13.06 -11.68
C HIS A 129 -29.86 14.10 -10.81
N ASP A 130 -30.14 14.13 -9.52
CA ASP A 130 -29.45 15.01 -8.58
C ASP A 130 -27.95 14.71 -8.51
N ARG A 131 -27.52 13.46 -8.70
CA ARG A 131 -26.08 13.12 -8.80
C ARG A 131 -25.42 13.78 -10.00
N GLU A 132 -26.10 13.84 -11.14
CA GLU A 132 -25.59 14.51 -12.35
C GLU A 132 -25.46 16.01 -12.13
N VAL A 133 -26.44 16.63 -11.49
CA VAL A 133 -26.45 18.06 -11.15
C VAL A 133 -25.30 18.41 -10.19
N ILE A 134 -25.13 17.64 -9.11
CA ILE A 134 -24.07 17.85 -8.12
C ILE A 134 -22.67 17.53 -8.70
N GLY A 135 -22.60 16.53 -9.58
CA GLY A 135 -21.42 16.14 -10.32
C GLY A 135 -20.29 15.56 -9.46
N SER A 136 -19.07 15.65 -10.02
CA SER A 136 -17.85 15.07 -9.43
C SER A 136 -16.70 16.06 -9.52
N THR A 137 -15.73 15.92 -8.63
CA THR A 137 -14.40 16.53 -8.79
C THR A 137 -13.54 15.65 -9.70
N ALA A 138 -12.33 16.10 -10.02
CA ALA A 138 -11.37 15.28 -10.76
C ALA A 138 -11.01 13.95 -10.04
N LYS A 139 -11.20 13.88 -8.72
CA LYS A 139 -10.77 12.74 -7.88
C LYS A 139 -11.91 11.92 -7.28
N PHE A 140 -13.06 12.53 -7.00
CA PHE A 140 -14.16 11.86 -6.29
C PHE A 140 -15.53 12.46 -6.62
N PRO A 141 -16.63 11.68 -6.50
CA PRO A 141 -17.97 12.15 -6.65
C PRO A 141 -18.38 13.03 -5.45
N LYS A 142 -19.15 14.11 -5.71
CA LYS A 142 -19.67 14.99 -4.66
C LYS A 142 -20.93 14.42 -3.98
N TRP A 143 -21.60 13.47 -4.62
CA TRP A 143 -22.84 12.83 -4.18
C TRP A 143 -22.63 11.60 -3.29
N ALA A 144 -21.38 11.31 -2.89
CA ALA A 144 -21.07 10.18 -2.02
C ALA A 144 -20.07 10.59 -0.93
N ILE A 145 -20.31 10.13 0.30
CA ILE A 145 -19.44 10.34 1.45
C ILE A 145 -19.13 8.99 2.09
N ALA A 146 -17.84 8.70 2.26
CA ALA A 146 -17.40 7.53 3.00
C ALA A 146 -17.21 7.88 4.48
N TYR A 147 -17.85 7.13 5.35
CA TYR A 147 -17.59 7.13 6.78
C TYR A 147 -16.66 5.96 7.10
N LYS A 148 -15.52 6.24 7.74
CA LYS A 148 -14.59 5.22 8.20
C LYS A 148 -14.72 5.03 9.70
N TYR A 149 -14.81 3.77 10.14
CA TYR A 149 -14.77 3.47 11.56
C TYR A 149 -13.40 3.81 12.13
N PRO A 150 -13.33 4.16 13.44
CA PRO A 150 -12.04 4.35 14.09
C PRO A 150 -11.15 3.13 13.89
N PRO A 151 -9.89 3.34 13.49
CA PRO A 151 -8.97 2.23 13.30
C PRO A 151 -8.66 1.54 14.64
N GLU A 152 -8.39 0.25 14.57
CA GLU A 152 -7.88 -0.50 15.72
C GLU A 152 -6.57 0.10 16.21
N VAL A 153 -6.44 0.27 17.53
CA VAL A 153 -5.23 0.77 18.20
C VAL A 153 -4.74 -0.30 19.18
N LYS A 154 -3.46 -0.63 19.14
CA LYS A 154 -2.84 -1.59 20.06
C LYS A 154 -1.53 -1.09 20.63
N PRO A 155 -1.20 -1.48 21.87
CA PRO A 155 0.10 -1.17 22.44
C PRO A 155 1.18 -2.07 21.84
N SER A 156 2.39 -1.49 21.68
CA SER A 156 3.62 -2.17 21.34
C SER A 156 4.81 -1.46 21.98
N VAL A 157 6.01 -2.02 21.88
CA VAL A 157 7.23 -1.45 22.43
C VAL A 157 8.18 -1.08 21.29
N VAL A 158 8.75 0.12 21.35
CA VAL A 158 9.80 0.57 20.41
C VAL A 158 11.12 -0.11 20.78
N LYS A 159 11.56 -1.05 19.95
CA LYS A 159 12.83 -1.77 20.13
C LYS A 159 14.02 -0.97 19.66
N ASP A 160 13.86 -0.30 18.53
CA ASP A 160 14.89 0.52 17.90
C ASP A 160 14.26 1.54 16.93
N ILE A 161 15.05 2.53 16.51
CA ILE A 161 14.69 3.49 15.47
C ILE A 161 15.70 3.40 14.35
N VAL A 162 15.27 2.86 13.23
CA VAL A 162 16.09 2.66 12.02
C VAL A 162 15.89 3.81 11.05
N VAL A 163 16.98 4.34 10.51
CA VAL A 163 16.96 5.45 9.55
C VAL A 163 17.23 4.93 8.14
N GLN A 164 16.33 5.22 7.22
CA GLN A 164 16.48 4.91 5.79
C GLN A 164 16.77 6.18 5.00
N VAL A 165 17.62 6.07 3.98
CA VAL A 165 17.92 7.17 3.06
C VAL A 165 17.09 6.99 1.79
N GLY A 166 16.27 8.00 1.50
CA GLY A 166 15.42 8.06 0.31
C GLY A 166 16.18 8.43 -0.98
N ARG A 167 15.46 8.43 -2.10
CA ARG A 167 16.00 8.79 -3.43
C ARG A 167 16.63 10.19 -3.47
N THR A 168 15.99 11.15 -2.83
CA THR A 168 16.45 12.54 -2.76
C THR A 168 17.32 12.83 -1.54
N GLY A 169 17.90 11.79 -0.92
CA GLY A 169 18.72 11.92 0.27
C GLY A 169 17.95 12.07 1.60
N VAL A 170 16.62 12.17 1.58
CA VAL A 170 15.82 12.36 2.80
C VAL A 170 16.01 11.18 3.74
N LEU A 171 16.36 11.50 5.00
CA LEU A 171 16.43 10.55 6.09
C LEU A 171 15.02 10.29 6.63
N THR A 172 14.54 9.06 6.45
CA THR A 172 13.20 8.65 6.90
C THR A 172 13.35 7.67 8.07
N PRO A 173 13.02 8.10 9.30
CA PRO A 173 13.04 7.22 10.46
C PRO A 173 11.81 6.32 10.48
N LYS A 174 12.01 5.08 10.93
CA LYS A 174 10.93 4.15 11.28
C LYS A 174 11.24 3.46 12.59
N ALA A 175 10.23 3.29 13.43
CA ALA A 175 10.35 2.50 14.64
C ALA A 175 10.31 1.01 14.30
N GLU A 176 11.26 0.25 14.81
CA GLU A 176 11.16 -1.19 14.94
C GLU A 176 10.40 -1.49 16.23
N LEU A 177 9.33 -2.26 16.10
CA LEU A 177 8.40 -2.54 17.20
C LEU A 177 8.46 -4.00 17.63
N GLU A 178 8.11 -4.26 18.87
CA GLU A 178 7.70 -5.60 19.25
C GLU A 178 6.51 -6.01 18.36
N PRO A 179 6.58 -7.17 17.66
CA PRO A 179 5.53 -7.54 16.73
C PRO A 179 4.14 -7.59 17.38
N VAL A 180 3.20 -6.87 16.83
CA VAL A 180 1.81 -6.82 17.32
C VAL A 180 0.83 -7.13 16.20
N ARG A 181 -0.19 -7.95 16.50
CA ARG A 181 -1.26 -8.24 15.54
C ARG A 181 -2.26 -7.10 15.52
N LEU A 182 -2.38 -6.43 14.37
CA LEU A 182 -3.19 -5.24 14.20
C LEU A 182 -3.91 -5.29 12.84
N ALA A 183 -5.25 -5.18 12.86
CA ALA A 183 -6.09 -5.25 11.67
C ALA A 183 -5.70 -6.41 10.73
N GLY A 184 -5.68 -7.63 11.28
CA GLY A 184 -5.45 -8.87 10.53
C GLY A 184 -4.01 -9.13 10.08
N THR A 185 -3.04 -8.23 10.33
CA THR A 185 -1.63 -8.45 9.98
C THR A 185 -0.72 -8.24 11.18
N THR A 186 0.49 -8.83 11.12
CA THR A 186 1.54 -8.57 12.12
C THR A 186 2.31 -7.32 11.73
N VAL A 187 2.35 -6.34 12.62
CA VAL A 187 3.08 -5.08 12.48
C VAL A 187 4.34 -5.15 13.33
N ALA A 188 5.50 -5.00 12.69
CA ALA A 188 6.81 -4.95 13.32
C ALA A 188 7.52 -3.60 13.09
N PHE A 189 6.97 -2.74 12.26
CA PHE A 189 7.53 -1.41 11.96
C PHE A 189 6.41 -0.37 11.88
N ALA A 190 6.70 0.85 12.35
CA ALA A 190 5.83 2.02 12.18
C ALA A 190 6.61 3.21 11.64
N THR A 191 5.99 4.03 10.78
CA THR A 191 6.64 5.25 10.31
C THR A 191 6.76 6.27 11.43
N LEU A 192 7.88 6.98 11.44
CA LEU A 192 8.11 8.14 12.32
C LEU A 192 8.19 9.46 11.55
N HIS A 193 7.92 9.41 10.24
CA HIS A 193 7.88 10.54 9.32
C HIS A 193 9.19 11.34 9.27
N ASN A 194 9.53 12.11 10.32
CA ASN A 194 10.69 12.98 10.41
C ASN A 194 11.08 13.24 11.87
N GLN A 195 12.15 14.04 12.10
CA GLN A 195 12.60 14.41 13.44
C GLN A 195 11.55 15.18 14.24
N ASP A 196 10.82 16.09 13.60
CA ASP A 196 9.83 16.92 14.27
C ASP A 196 8.70 16.08 14.86
N TYR A 197 8.26 15.05 14.13
CA TYR A 197 7.26 14.09 14.62
C TYR A 197 7.76 13.31 15.84
N ILE A 198 9.02 12.86 15.82
CA ILE A 198 9.65 12.16 16.96
C ILE A 198 9.69 13.08 18.17
N THR A 199 10.13 14.34 17.98
CA THR A 199 10.25 15.33 19.03
C THR A 199 8.88 15.73 19.59
N GLN A 200 7.91 15.99 18.73
CA GLN A 200 6.54 16.37 19.14
C GLN A 200 5.86 15.32 19.99
N LYS A 201 6.07 14.04 19.67
CA LYS A 201 5.51 12.91 20.41
C LYS A 201 6.42 12.39 21.51
N ASP A 202 7.65 12.91 21.61
CA ASP A 202 8.70 12.47 22.53
C ASP A 202 8.90 10.93 22.47
N ILE A 203 9.02 10.39 21.24
CA ILE A 203 9.19 8.95 21.04
C ILE A 203 10.64 8.57 21.31
N ARG A 204 10.84 7.55 22.17
CA ARG A 204 12.16 7.07 22.56
C ARG A 204 12.25 5.54 22.41
N VAL A 205 13.45 5.03 22.20
CA VAL A 205 13.71 3.59 22.26
C VAL A 205 13.38 3.08 23.66
N GLY A 206 12.65 1.97 23.75
CA GLY A 206 12.14 1.38 24.97
C GLY A 206 10.72 1.82 25.36
N ASP A 207 10.15 2.85 24.71
CA ASP A 207 8.79 3.31 25.02
C ASP A 207 7.73 2.28 24.68
N THR A 208 6.70 2.19 25.53
CA THR A 208 5.43 1.60 25.15
C THR A 208 4.63 2.65 24.36
N VAL A 209 4.19 2.28 23.17
CA VAL A 209 3.49 3.18 22.23
C VAL A 209 2.18 2.58 21.78
N LEU A 210 1.21 3.42 21.45
CA LEU A 210 -0.02 3.02 20.80
C LEU A 210 0.15 3.10 19.29
N VAL A 211 -0.12 1.99 18.61
CA VAL A 211 0.08 1.84 17.16
C VAL A 211 -1.27 1.66 16.47
N ARG A 212 -1.46 2.34 15.35
CA ARG A 212 -2.59 2.14 14.43
C ARG A 212 -2.08 2.06 12.99
N LYS A 213 -2.97 1.68 12.07
CA LYS A 213 -2.71 1.80 10.62
C LYS A 213 -3.41 3.04 10.08
N ALA A 214 -2.63 4.03 9.62
CA ALA A 214 -3.17 5.16 8.87
C ALA A 214 -3.70 4.69 7.52
N GLY A 215 -4.95 5.06 7.20
CA GLY A 215 -5.62 4.61 5.97
C GLY A 215 -5.67 3.08 5.82
N GLU A 216 -5.63 2.34 6.94
CA GLU A 216 -5.65 0.86 7.03
C GLU A 216 -4.41 0.15 6.44
N ILE A 217 -3.41 0.90 6.01
CA ILE A 217 -2.24 0.36 5.32
C ILE A 217 -0.96 0.65 6.09
N ILE A 218 -0.69 1.92 6.45
CA ILE A 218 0.59 2.39 6.96
C ILE A 218 0.58 2.41 8.49
N PRO A 219 1.38 1.57 9.18
CA PRO A 219 1.49 1.63 10.62
C PRO A 219 2.16 2.94 11.07
N GLU A 220 1.55 3.60 12.06
CA GLU A 220 2.07 4.81 12.69
C GLU A 220 1.88 4.77 14.21
N ILE A 221 2.70 5.52 14.93
CA ILE A 221 2.59 5.68 16.38
C ILE A 221 1.60 6.82 16.67
N VAL A 222 0.51 6.51 17.37
CA VAL A 222 -0.49 7.51 17.77
C VAL A 222 0.03 8.36 18.91
N GLU A 223 0.50 7.68 19.98
CA GLU A 223 1.00 8.32 21.19
C GLU A 223 1.95 7.40 21.97
N VAL A 224 2.69 7.98 22.89
CA VAL A 224 3.54 7.29 23.87
C VAL A 224 2.75 7.12 25.16
N VAL A 225 2.80 5.93 25.75
CA VAL A 225 2.20 5.64 27.06
C VAL A 225 3.22 6.03 28.14
N ALA A 226 3.22 7.32 28.54
CA ALA A 226 4.25 7.93 29.38
C ALA A 226 4.43 7.17 30.72
N ASP A 227 3.34 6.69 31.32
CA ASP A 227 3.37 5.96 32.61
C ASP A 227 4.11 4.62 32.52
N LYS A 228 4.31 4.09 31.31
CA LYS A 228 5.05 2.83 31.07
C LYS A 228 6.46 3.05 30.54
N ARG A 229 6.93 4.29 30.50
CA ARG A 229 8.29 4.61 30.02
C ARG A 229 9.34 4.07 30.96
N PRO A 230 10.32 3.29 30.47
CA PRO A 230 11.45 2.85 31.30
C PRO A 230 12.29 4.03 31.76
N ALA A 231 12.79 3.94 33.00
CA ALA A 231 13.73 4.92 33.53
C ALA A 231 15.03 4.94 32.69
N GLY A 232 15.58 6.15 32.48
CA GLY A 232 16.86 6.33 31.79
C GLY A 232 16.75 6.38 30.25
N THR A 233 15.56 6.32 29.65
CA THR A 233 15.38 6.55 28.21
C THR A 233 15.79 7.98 27.83
N LYS A 234 16.47 8.11 26.68
CA LYS A 234 16.93 9.42 26.18
C LYS A 234 16.09 9.84 24.98
N PRO A 235 15.86 11.18 24.80
CA PRO A 235 15.28 11.69 23.54
C PRO A 235 16.09 11.21 22.35
N TYR A 236 15.39 10.83 21.27
CA TYR A 236 16.02 10.37 20.06
C TYR A 236 16.27 11.51 19.09
N THR A 237 17.46 11.57 18.52
CA THR A 237 17.83 12.53 17.48
C THR A 237 18.37 11.77 16.28
N LEU A 238 17.92 12.17 15.08
CA LEU A 238 18.46 11.63 13.83
C LEU A 238 19.96 11.96 13.71
N PRO A 239 20.75 11.10 13.06
CA PRO A 239 22.19 11.31 12.94
C PRO A 239 22.50 12.56 12.11
N GLU A 240 23.56 13.27 12.49
CA GLU A 240 24.10 14.43 11.79
C GLU A 240 24.91 14.04 10.54
N THR A 241 25.23 12.75 10.41
CA THR A 241 25.91 12.17 9.24
C THR A 241 25.07 11.05 8.66
N CYS A 242 25.15 10.89 7.34
CA CYS A 242 24.43 9.83 6.62
C CYS A 242 24.87 8.45 7.11
N PRO A 243 23.96 7.57 7.54
CA PRO A 243 24.32 6.24 8.03
C PRO A 243 24.89 5.32 6.94
N VAL A 244 24.82 5.71 5.66
CA VAL A 244 25.28 4.89 4.55
C VAL A 244 26.61 5.39 3.99
N CYS A 245 26.76 6.70 3.74
CA CYS A 245 27.99 7.25 3.11
C CYS A 245 28.83 8.16 4.00
N GLY A 246 28.37 8.45 5.25
CA GLY A 246 29.09 9.31 6.19
C GLY A 246 29.05 10.82 5.86
N ALA A 247 28.48 11.23 4.74
CA ALA A 247 28.37 12.64 4.37
C ALA A 247 27.49 13.44 5.37
N PRO A 248 27.71 14.74 5.53
CA PRO A 248 26.88 15.57 6.37
C PRO A 248 25.39 15.50 6.03
N VAL A 249 24.55 15.62 7.04
CA VAL A 249 23.10 15.71 6.88
C VAL A 249 22.68 17.14 7.19
N VAL A 250 21.91 17.75 6.30
CA VAL A 250 21.40 19.11 6.45
C VAL A 250 19.87 19.11 6.47
N ARG A 251 19.32 20.10 7.17
CA ARG A 251 17.86 20.32 7.19
C ARG A 251 17.47 21.20 6.01
N ASP A 252 16.36 20.85 5.34
CA ASP A 252 15.76 21.69 4.29
C ASP A 252 15.38 23.06 4.90
N GLU A 253 15.68 24.17 4.20
CA GLU A 253 15.43 25.53 4.68
C GLU A 253 13.93 25.77 5.02
N ASP A 254 13.03 25.29 4.15
CA ASP A 254 11.59 25.45 4.29
C ASP A 254 10.86 24.17 4.69
N GLY A 255 11.55 23.18 5.27
CA GLY A 255 10.97 21.86 5.51
C GLY A 255 11.44 21.14 6.76
N ALA A 256 10.72 20.07 7.08
CA ALA A 256 11.03 19.17 8.19
C ALA A 256 12.02 18.04 7.79
N ALA A 257 12.43 17.98 6.53
CA ALA A 257 13.26 16.89 6.03
C ALA A 257 14.74 17.14 6.35
N LEU A 258 15.41 16.09 6.82
CA LEU A 258 16.86 16.01 6.94
C LEU A 258 17.40 15.23 5.75
N ARG A 259 18.44 15.76 5.06
CA ARG A 259 18.97 15.17 3.82
C ARG A 259 20.47 14.91 3.90
N CYS A 260 20.85 13.75 3.40
CA CYS A 260 22.23 13.45 3.05
C CYS A 260 22.70 14.32 1.88
N THR A 261 23.83 15.01 2.05
CA THR A 261 24.45 15.85 1.00
C THR A 261 25.43 15.11 0.12
N GLY A 262 25.66 13.82 0.35
CA GLY A 262 26.61 13.01 -0.42
C GLY A 262 26.11 12.78 -1.86
N ALA A 263 26.81 13.35 -2.85
CA ALA A 263 26.46 13.21 -4.26
C ALA A 263 26.58 11.76 -4.76
N GLU A 264 27.52 11.00 -4.22
CA GLU A 264 27.78 9.59 -4.57
C GLU A 264 27.25 8.62 -3.52
N CYS A 265 26.19 9.01 -2.79
CA CYS A 265 25.62 8.14 -1.76
C CYS A 265 25.03 6.86 -2.39
N PRO A 266 25.55 5.65 -2.01
CA PRO A 266 25.05 4.39 -2.60
C PRO A 266 23.57 4.15 -2.37
N ALA A 267 23.01 4.62 -1.24
CA ALA A 267 21.59 4.51 -0.97
C ALA A 267 20.75 5.36 -1.93
N GLN A 268 21.21 6.58 -2.25
CA GLN A 268 20.54 7.45 -3.22
C GLN A 268 20.65 6.86 -4.62
N LEU A 269 21.83 6.39 -5.02
CA LEU A 269 22.05 5.72 -6.30
C LEU A 269 21.10 4.54 -6.47
N LEU A 270 21.06 3.62 -5.50
CA LEU A 270 20.17 2.46 -5.54
C LEU A 270 18.69 2.85 -5.74
N ARG A 271 18.23 3.87 -5.01
CA ARG A 271 16.85 4.35 -5.12
C ARG A 271 16.58 5.02 -6.46
N ASN A 272 17.53 5.78 -6.98
CA ASN A 272 17.45 6.40 -8.31
C ASN A 272 17.39 5.34 -9.41
N LEU A 273 18.25 4.32 -9.39
CA LEU A 273 18.22 3.22 -10.35
C LEU A 273 16.89 2.44 -10.30
N THR A 274 16.40 2.15 -9.09
CA THR A 274 15.11 1.45 -8.92
C THR A 274 13.93 2.30 -9.42
N HIS A 275 13.97 3.62 -9.20
CA HIS A 275 12.97 4.54 -9.72
C HIS A 275 13.03 4.63 -11.25
N PHE A 276 14.22 4.79 -11.81
CA PHE A 276 14.47 4.87 -13.25
C PHE A 276 13.95 3.61 -13.97
N ALA A 277 14.18 2.43 -13.39
CA ALA A 277 13.72 1.17 -13.96
C ALA A 277 12.21 0.89 -13.74
N SER A 278 11.51 1.70 -12.92
CA SER A 278 10.12 1.45 -12.56
C SER A 278 9.16 1.52 -13.76
N ARG A 279 7.98 0.90 -13.61
CA ARG A 279 6.94 0.81 -14.65
C ARG A 279 6.47 2.17 -15.20
N ASN A 280 6.45 3.19 -14.35
CA ASN A 280 6.02 4.53 -14.76
C ASN A 280 7.15 5.35 -15.41
N ALA A 281 8.40 4.94 -15.21
CA ALA A 281 9.58 5.49 -15.83
C ALA A 281 10.01 4.66 -17.05
N MET A 282 11.23 4.14 -17.10
CA MET A 282 11.75 3.41 -18.25
C MET A 282 11.24 1.97 -18.38
N ASP A 283 10.48 1.46 -17.42
CA ASP A 283 9.81 0.14 -17.45
C ASP A 283 10.76 -1.02 -17.79
N ILE A 284 11.90 -1.07 -17.12
CA ILE A 284 12.91 -2.11 -17.30
C ILE A 284 12.55 -3.31 -16.42
N ASP A 285 11.78 -4.23 -16.98
CA ASP A 285 11.34 -5.44 -16.28
C ASP A 285 12.56 -6.33 -15.93
N GLY A 286 12.57 -6.84 -14.70
CA GLY A 286 13.70 -7.61 -14.17
C GLY A 286 14.74 -6.77 -13.41
N LEU A 287 14.78 -5.44 -13.56
CA LEU A 287 15.66 -4.55 -12.79
C LEU A 287 14.96 -4.04 -11.51
N GLY A 288 14.58 -4.96 -10.65
CA GLY A 288 14.03 -4.64 -9.33
C GLY A 288 15.11 -4.30 -8.30
N THR A 289 14.68 -3.90 -7.07
CA THR A 289 15.61 -3.48 -6.00
C THR A 289 16.71 -4.50 -5.73
N ALA A 290 16.40 -5.81 -5.70
CA ALA A 290 17.38 -6.84 -5.40
C ALA A 290 18.51 -6.94 -6.46
N VAL A 291 18.18 -6.72 -7.74
CA VAL A 291 19.15 -6.71 -8.83
C VAL A 291 19.95 -5.41 -8.80
N ALA A 292 19.27 -4.26 -8.65
CA ALA A 292 19.93 -2.96 -8.53
C ALA A 292 20.92 -2.93 -7.34
N THR A 293 20.56 -3.54 -6.20
CA THR A 293 21.45 -3.67 -5.04
C THR A 293 22.73 -4.40 -5.41
N GLN A 294 22.62 -5.56 -6.05
CA GLN A 294 23.82 -6.33 -6.45
C GLN A 294 24.70 -5.58 -7.47
N LEU A 295 24.08 -4.87 -8.42
CA LEU A 295 24.82 -4.08 -9.42
C LEU A 295 25.62 -2.95 -8.76
N VAL A 296 25.04 -2.26 -7.78
CA VAL A 296 25.73 -1.20 -7.01
C VAL A 296 26.80 -1.81 -6.09
N GLU A 297 26.49 -2.86 -5.33
CA GLU A 297 27.44 -3.52 -4.41
C GLU A 297 28.65 -4.14 -5.13
N LYS A 298 28.45 -4.60 -6.38
CA LYS A 298 29.53 -5.15 -7.22
C LYS A 298 30.24 -4.10 -8.09
N ASP A 299 29.94 -2.81 -7.86
CA ASP A 299 30.57 -1.68 -8.56
C ASP A 299 30.37 -1.70 -10.08
N MET A 300 29.25 -2.27 -10.54
CA MET A 300 28.93 -2.43 -11.96
C MET A 300 28.15 -1.24 -12.55
N VAL A 301 27.47 -0.48 -11.70
CA VAL A 301 26.59 0.62 -12.11
C VAL A 301 26.72 1.79 -11.14
N HIS A 302 27.08 2.96 -11.66
CA HIS A 302 27.22 4.23 -10.93
C HIS A 302 26.19 5.29 -11.37
N SER A 303 25.49 5.02 -12.46
CA SER A 303 24.49 5.91 -13.03
C SER A 303 23.41 5.15 -13.80
N ALA A 304 22.32 5.82 -14.13
CA ALA A 304 21.30 5.22 -15.00
C ALA A 304 21.82 4.89 -16.41
N ALA A 305 22.85 5.60 -16.89
CA ALA A 305 23.46 5.34 -18.19
C ALA A 305 24.18 3.98 -18.22
N ASP A 306 24.79 3.56 -17.13
CA ASP A 306 25.57 2.32 -17.06
C ASP A 306 24.67 1.08 -17.19
N ILE A 307 23.35 1.21 -16.89
CA ILE A 307 22.37 0.15 -17.13
C ILE A 307 22.39 -0.29 -18.59
N TYR A 308 22.56 0.66 -19.52
CA TYR A 308 22.57 0.41 -20.96
C TYR A 308 23.90 -0.16 -21.50
N ALA A 309 24.94 -0.19 -20.66
CA ALA A 309 26.24 -0.78 -20.97
C ALA A 309 26.41 -2.18 -20.34
N LEU A 310 25.46 -2.68 -19.60
CA LEU A 310 25.51 -4.01 -18.95
C LEU A 310 25.64 -5.13 -19.98
N SER A 311 26.65 -6.00 -19.78
CA SER A 311 26.86 -7.18 -20.58
C SER A 311 26.19 -8.44 -19.99
N ARG A 312 26.01 -9.45 -20.85
CA ARG A 312 25.48 -10.75 -20.42
C ARG A 312 26.38 -11.41 -19.38
N GLU A 313 27.69 -11.34 -19.59
CA GLU A 313 28.72 -11.91 -18.71
C GLU A 313 28.63 -11.30 -17.32
N GLN A 314 28.47 -9.97 -17.21
CA GLN A 314 28.28 -9.27 -15.95
C GLN A 314 27.01 -9.74 -15.24
N LEU A 315 25.89 -9.83 -15.96
CA LEU A 315 24.62 -10.26 -15.38
C LEU A 315 24.67 -11.70 -14.86
N LEU A 316 25.38 -12.59 -15.50
CA LEU A 316 25.55 -13.99 -15.06
C LEU A 316 26.36 -14.12 -13.76
N THR A 317 27.07 -13.07 -13.32
CA THR A 317 27.76 -13.05 -12.02
C THR A 317 26.85 -12.68 -10.85
N LEU A 318 25.61 -12.26 -11.15
CA LEU A 318 24.63 -11.90 -10.11
C LEU A 318 24.01 -13.16 -9.50
N ASP A 319 23.71 -13.10 -8.20
CA ASP A 319 23.09 -14.19 -7.47
C ASP A 319 21.69 -14.49 -8.04
N LYS A 320 21.41 -15.77 -8.22
CA LYS A 320 20.14 -16.26 -8.78
C LYS A 320 19.87 -15.84 -10.22
N PHE A 321 20.82 -15.23 -10.93
CA PHE A 321 20.74 -14.96 -12.35
C PHE A 321 21.23 -16.18 -13.14
N LYS A 322 20.44 -16.57 -14.14
CA LYS A 322 20.76 -17.59 -15.13
C LYS A 322 20.54 -17.00 -16.52
N GLU A 323 20.95 -17.74 -17.56
CA GLU A 323 20.82 -17.37 -18.96
C GLU A 323 19.52 -16.65 -19.32
N LYS A 324 18.38 -17.30 -19.01
CA LYS A 324 17.06 -16.75 -19.32
C LYS A 324 16.79 -15.42 -18.61
N SER A 325 17.26 -15.25 -17.37
CA SER A 325 17.08 -14.00 -16.61
C SER A 325 17.92 -12.87 -17.20
N ALA A 326 19.17 -13.18 -17.61
CA ALA A 326 20.06 -12.22 -18.24
C ALA A 326 19.50 -11.77 -19.61
N GLU A 327 19.06 -12.71 -20.45
CA GLU A 327 18.43 -12.41 -21.75
C GLU A 327 17.16 -11.56 -21.61
N ASN A 328 16.29 -11.88 -20.64
CA ASN A 328 15.06 -11.12 -20.37
C ASN A 328 15.39 -9.67 -19.95
N LEU A 329 16.37 -9.49 -19.05
CA LEU A 329 16.75 -8.17 -18.58
C LEU A 329 17.38 -7.35 -19.71
N LEU A 330 18.31 -7.90 -20.49
CA LEU A 330 18.91 -7.23 -21.64
C LEU A 330 17.84 -6.85 -22.68
N SER A 331 16.89 -7.74 -22.95
CA SER A 331 15.77 -7.45 -23.85
C SER A 331 14.87 -6.32 -23.30
N ALA A 332 14.67 -6.25 -21.99
CA ALA A 332 13.90 -5.17 -21.35
C ALA A 332 14.67 -3.82 -21.44
N ILE A 333 15.98 -3.83 -21.22
CA ILE A 333 16.84 -2.66 -21.38
C ILE A 333 16.77 -2.15 -22.83
N GLU A 334 16.89 -3.04 -23.82
CA GLU A 334 16.82 -2.63 -25.23
C GLU A 334 15.45 -2.07 -25.61
N ARG A 335 14.37 -2.69 -25.16
CA ARG A 335 13.00 -2.17 -25.36
C ARG A 335 12.81 -0.79 -24.73
N SER A 336 13.41 -0.53 -23.57
CA SER A 336 13.26 0.74 -22.88
C SER A 336 13.79 1.94 -23.67
N LYS A 337 14.75 1.74 -24.59
CA LYS A 337 15.29 2.77 -25.49
C LYS A 337 14.23 3.35 -26.44
N GLN A 338 13.10 2.66 -26.63
CA GLN A 338 11.97 3.10 -27.45
C GLN A 338 10.91 3.88 -26.66
N ASN A 339 11.12 4.08 -25.37
CA ASN A 339 10.21 4.86 -24.54
C ASN A 339 10.25 6.35 -24.91
N ASN A 340 9.12 7.03 -24.68
CA ASN A 340 8.99 8.45 -24.93
C ASN A 340 9.79 9.30 -23.93
N LEU A 341 10.06 10.55 -24.31
CA LEU A 341 10.83 11.51 -23.49
C LEU A 341 10.19 11.78 -22.12
N ASP A 342 8.86 11.77 -22.03
CA ASP A 342 8.15 11.96 -20.76
C ASP A 342 8.52 10.89 -19.72
N LYS A 343 8.66 9.64 -20.13
CA LYS A 343 9.11 8.54 -19.26
C LYS A 343 10.57 8.69 -18.82
N LEU A 344 11.42 9.14 -19.72
CA LEU A 344 12.82 9.39 -19.41
C LEU A 344 12.95 10.53 -18.37
N LEU A 345 12.26 11.65 -18.60
CA LEU A 345 12.25 12.78 -17.67
C LEU A 345 11.69 12.37 -16.31
N PHE A 346 10.58 11.61 -16.29
CA PHE A 346 10.05 11.05 -15.04
C PHE A 346 11.06 10.11 -14.35
N GLY A 347 11.85 9.36 -15.12
CA GLY A 347 12.88 8.46 -14.59
C GLY A 347 14.02 9.19 -13.86
N PHE A 348 14.34 10.42 -14.25
CA PHE A 348 15.32 11.25 -13.55
C PHE A 348 14.75 11.92 -12.31
N GLY A 349 13.43 12.07 -12.16
CA GLY A 349 12.74 12.54 -10.96
C GLY A 349 12.14 13.91 -11.04
#